data_508764cac28491fb9a054797c89ef3d8
#
_entry.id   508764cac28491fb9a054797c89ef3d8
#
_cell.length_a   1.000
_cell.length_b   1.000
_cell.length_c   1.000
_cell.angle_alpha   90.00
_cell.angle_beta   90.00
_cell.angle_gamma   90.00
#
_symmetry.space_group_name_H-M   'P 1'
#
loop_
_entity.id
_entity.type
_entity.pdbx_description
1 polymer ?
#
loop_
_entity_poly.entity_id
_entity_poly.type
_entity_poly.pdbx_seq_one_letter_code
_entity_poly.pdbx_strand_id
1 'polypeptide(L)'
;QILMVPVRDLSLSLGLYNTISGLVAFHIAFQSGFCTFFMRNFIRALPFELIEAARVEGVSEFKIFWYIVLPLMRPALAALSVLIFTFVWNDFFWALVLTQGADTMPVTAGINSLNGQWITNNHYVAAGSIIAALPPVVMFFLMQKHFIAGLTLGSVK
;
A
#
# COMPACT_ATOMS: atom_id res chain seq x y z
N GLN A 1 -15.36 -9.65 -2.99
CA GLN A 1 -16.21 -10.21 -1.93
C GLN A 1 -16.27 -11.74 -1.96
N ILE A 2 -16.16 -12.39 -3.12
CA ILE A 2 -16.16 -13.87 -3.26
C ILE A 2 -15.06 -14.53 -2.40
N LEU A 3 -13.92 -13.87 -2.24
CA LEU A 3 -12.78 -14.37 -1.46
C LEU A 3 -12.95 -14.21 0.06
N MET A 4 -14.02 -13.59 0.54
CA MET A 4 -14.21 -13.28 1.96
C MET A 4 -14.15 -14.53 2.85
N VAL A 5 -14.94 -15.55 2.51
CA VAL A 5 -14.99 -16.81 3.27
C VAL A 5 -13.67 -17.58 3.19
N PRO A 6 -13.11 -17.85 1.98
CA PRO A 6 -11.83 -18.57 1.88
C PRO A 6 -10.67 -17.89 2.62
N VAL A 7 -10.58 -16.56 2.55
CA VAL A 7 -9.50 -15.81 3.23
C VAL A 7 -9.66 -15.86 4.76
N ARG A 8 -10.91 -15.72 5.24
CA ARG A 8 -11.18 -15.85 6.67
C ARG A 8 -10.84 -17.25 7.18
N ASP A 9 -11.27 -18.29 6.49
CA ASP A 9 -11.01 -19.69 6.87
C ASP A 9 -9.50 -19.99 6.83
N LEU A 10 -8.78 -19.50 5.84
CA LEU A 10 -7.33 -19.58 5.78
C LEU A 10 -6.67 -18.86 6.98
N SER A 11 -7.13 -17.67 7.30
CA SER A 11 -6.62 -16.92 8.47
C SER A 11 -6.86 -17.66 9.78
N LEU A 12 -8.02 -18.30 9.92
CA LEU A 12 -8.32 -19.14 11.08
C LEU A 12 -7.40 -20.36 11.16
N SER A 13 -7.20 -21.06 10.05
CA SER A 13 -6.33 -22.25 9.99
C SER A 13 -4.86 -21.95 10.29
N LEU A 14 -4.40 -20.75 9.94
CA LEU A 14 -3.03 -20.28 10.19
C LEU A 14 -2.85 -19.61 11.56
N GLY A 15 -3.92 -19.48 12.37
CA GLY A 15 -3.86 -18.76 13.64
C GLY A 15 -3.62 -17.25 13.51
N LEU A 16 -3.92 -16.68 12.34
CA LEU A 16 -3.72 -15.26 12.03
C LEU A 16 -5.01 -14.44 12.14
N TYR A 17 -6.14 -15.09 12.34
CA TYR A 17 -7.43 -14.40 12.48
C TYR A 17 -7.44 -13.52 13.75
N ASN A 18 -8.06 -12.35 13.63
CA ASN A 18 -8.12 -11.34 14.68
C ASN A 18 -6.73 -10.92 15.23
N THR A 19 -5.74 -10.83 14.34
CA THR A 19 -4.40 -10.33 14.66
C THR A 19 -3.98 -9.25 13.66
N ILE A 20 -3.18 -8.27 14.12
CA ILE A 20 -2.59 -7.26 13.25
C ILE A 20 -1.67 -7.91 12.21
N SER A 21 -0.90 -8.92 12.61
CA SER A 21 -0.02 -9.67 11.71
C SER A 21 -0.78 -10.37 10.59
N GLY A 22 -1.97 -10.90 10.87
CA GLY A 22 -2.84 -11.51 9.86
C GLY A 22 -3.33 -10.49 8.83
N LEU A 23 -3.76 -9.31 9.28
CA LEU A 23 -4.19 -8.24 8.39
C LEU A 23 -3.02 -7.73 7.53
N VAL A 24 -1.83 -7.57 8.12
CA VAL A 24 -0.61 -7.18 7.39
C VAL A 24 -0.23 -8.23 6.34
N ALA A 25 -0.22 -9.51 6.71
CA ALA A 25 0.09 -10.61 5.80
C ALA A 25 -0.89 -10.65 4.62
N PHE A 26 -2.18 -10.44 4.88
CA PHE A 26 -3.20 -10.34 3.85
C PHE A 26 -2.89 -9.19 2.87
N HIS A 27 -2.61 -7.99 3.37
CA HIS A 27 -2.30 -6.84 2.51
C HIS A 27 -1.02 -7.06 1.70
N ILE A 28 0.02 -7.64 2.28
CA ILE A 28 1.25 -8.00 1.55
C ILE A 28 0.92 -8.95 0.38
N ALA A 29 0.19 -10.02 0.63
CA ALA A 29 -0.19 -10.98 -0.39
C ALA A 29 -1.07 -10.35 -1.48
N PHE A 30 -2.09 -9.58 -1.09
CA PHE A 30 -3.05 -9.00 -2.01
C PHE A 30 -2.44 -7.89 -2.87
N GLN A 31 -1.58 -7.04 -2.30
CA GLN A 31 -0.96 -5.93 -3.02
C GLN A 31 0.29 -6.32 -3.82
N SER A 32 0.88 -7.49 -3.56
CA SER A 32 2.12 -7.93 -4.22
C SER A 32 2.00 -7.98 -5.76
N GLY A 33 0.86 -8.44 -6.27
CA GLY A 33 0.59 -8.49 -7.70
C GLY A 33 0.57 -7.10 -8.35
N PHE A 34 -0.14 -6.16 -7.73
CA PHE A 34 -0.21 -4.78 -8.18
C PHE A 34 1.16 -4.10 -8.13
N CYS A 35 1.89 -4.25 -7.01
CA CYS A 35 3.23 -3.70 -6.84
C CYS A 35 4.19 -4.22 -7.92
N THR A 36 4.17 -5.52 -8.16
CA THR A 36 5.00 -6.16 -9.19
C THR A 36 4.67 -5.63 -10.58
N PHE A 37 3.39 -5.57 -10.93
CA PHE A 37 2.94 -5.03 -12.21
C PHE A 37 3.35 -3.58 -12.41
N PHE A 38 3.12 -2.74 -11.40
CA PHE A 38 3.47 -1.33 -11.43
C PHE A 38 4.97 -1.14 -11.62
N MET A 39 5.79 -1.80 -10.81
CA MET A 39 7.24 -1.68 -10.87
C MET A 39 7.82 -2.25 -12.18
N ARG A 40 7.28 -3.35 -12.70
CA ARG A 40 7.67 -3.89 -13.99
C ARG A 40 7.48 -2.89 -15.13
N ASN A 41 6.37 -2.17 -15.14
CA ASN A 41 6.10 -1.15 -16.17
C ASN A 41 7.11 -0.01 -16.10
N PHE A 42 7.49 0.41 -14.90
CA PHE A 42 8.50 1.44 -14.70
C PHE A 42 9.91 0.98 -15.11
N ILE A 43 10.31 -0.24 -14.76
CA ILE A 43 11.59 -0.81 -15.15
C ILE A 43 11.71 -0.87 -16.68
N ARG A 44 10.63 -1.21 -17.38
CA ARG A 44 10.59 -1.25 -18.85
C ARG A 44 10.74 0.13 -19.52
N ALA A 45 10.44 1.19 -18.80
CA ALA A 45 10.59 2.57 -19.30
C ALA A 45 11.99 3.15 -19.06
N LEU A 46 12.86 2.43 -18.32
CA LEU A 46 14.24 2.87 -18.12
C LEU A 46 15.06 2.76 -19.41
N PRO A 47 16.02 3.67 -19.65
CA PRO A 47 16.92 3.57 -20.80
C PRO A 47 17.81 2.31 -20.65
N PHE A 48 17.60 1.36 -21.53
CA PHE A 48 18.29 0.07 -21.53
C PHE A 48 19.78 0.21 -21.79
N GLU A 49 20.17 1.26 -22.52
CA GLU A 49 21.54 1.59 -22.87
C GLU A 49 22.44 1.75 -21.64
N LEU A 50 21.92 2.29 -20.54
CA LEU A 50 22.66 2.43 -19.28
C LEU A 50 22.98 1.06 -18.66
N ILE A 51 22.06 0.13 -18.77
CA ILE A 51 22.19 -1.23 -18.22
C ILE A 51 23.18 -2.02 -19.08
N GLU A 52 23.09 -1.91 -20.39
CA GLU A 52 23.98 -2.58 -21.34
C GLU A 52 25.43 -2.04 -21.23
N ALA A 53 25.60 -0.74 -21.12
CA ALA A 53 26.91 -0.14 -20.91
C ALA A 53 27.60 -0.69 -19.65
N ALA A 54 26.87 -0.76 -18.54
CA ALA A 54 27.41 -1.33 -17.29
C ALA A 54 27.74 -2.82 -17.41
N ARG A 55 26.97 -3.59 -18.21
CA ARG A 55 27.28 -5.00 -18.49
C ARG A 55 28.55 -5.16 -19.31
N VAL A 56 28.76 -4.31 -20.30
CA VAL A 56 29.99 -4.32 -21.12
C VAL A 56 31.21 -4.00 -20.27
N GLU A 57 31.06 -3.14 -19.26
CA GLU A 57 32.11 -2.84 -18.28
C GLU A 57 32.33 -3.96 -17.25
N GLY A 58 31.56 -5.08 -17.33
CA GLY A 58 31.72 -6.23 -16.44
C GLY A 58 31.13 -6.05 -15.06
N VAL A 59 30.22 -5.06 -14.86
CA VAL A 59 29.54 -4.84 -13.60
C VAL A 59 28.52 -5.97 -13.39
N SER A 60 28.50 -6.57 -12.20
CA SER A 60 27.56 -7.65 -11.88
C SER A 60 26.11 -7.15 -11.83
N GLU A 61 25.14 -7.99 -12.21
CA GLU A 61 23.69 -7.68 -12.23
C GLU A 61 23.20 -7.13 -10.88
N PHE A 62 23.72 -7.68 -9.77
CA PHE A 62 23.37 -7.20 -8.43
C PHE A 62 23.82 -5.75 -8.19
N LYS A 63 25.03 -5.38 -8.65
CA LYS A 63 25.50 -3.99 -8.57
C LYS A 63 24.72 -3.07 -9.49
N ILE A 64 24.40 -3.52 -10.72
CA ILE A 64 23.54 -2.78 -11.66
C ILE A 64 22.20 -2.47 -11.00
N PHE A 65 21.57 -3.47 -10.37
CA PHE A 65 20.30 -3.26 -9.67
C PHE A 65 20.40 -2.20 -8.56
N TRP A 66 21.41 -2.33 -7.68
CA TRP A 66 21.50 -1.44 -6.50
C TRP A 66 22.00 -0.03 -6.82
N TYR A 67 22.92 0.10 -7.77
CA TYR A 67 23.57 1.39 -8.05
C TYR A 67 23.02 2.13 -9.27
N ILE A 68 22.31 1.45 -10.17
CA ILE A 68 21.75 2.06 -11.38
C ILE A 68 20.22 2.00 -11.33
N VAL A 69 19.65 0.79 -11.31
CA VAL A 69 18.20 0.61 -11.45
C VAL A 69 17.44 1.20 -10.25
N LEU A 70 17.80 0.81 -9.04
CA LEU A 70 17.08 1.22 -7.83
C LEU A 70 17.09 2.75 -7.61
N PRO A 71 18.19 3.49 -7.79
CA PRO A 71 18.18 4.95 -7.75
C PRO A 71 17.28 5.60 -8.80
N LEU A 72 17.27 5.09 -10.03
CA LEU A 72 16.41 5.58 -11.11
C LEU A 72 14.92 5.31 -10.82
N MET A 73 14.61 4.27 -10.07
CA MET A 73 13.26 3.91 -9.68
C MET A 73 12.73 4.64 -8.45
N ARG A 74 13.52 5.47 -7.77
CA ARG A 74 13.09 6.19 -6.56
C ARG A 74 11.77 6.96 -6.73
N PRO A 75 11.53 7.70 -7.83
CA PRO A 75 10.26 8.40 -8.04
C PRO A 75 9.08 7.44 -8.15
N ALA A 76 9.27 6.32 -8.86
CA ALA A 76 8.24 5.28 -9.01
C ALA A 76 7.92 4.58 -7.69
N LEU A 77 8.95 4.26 -6.89
CA LEU A 77 8.80 3.69 -5.56
C LEU A 77 8.05 4.64 -4.62
N ALA A 78 8.36 5.93 -4.68
CA ALA A 78 7.65 6.93 -3.90
C ALA A 78 6.18 7.04 -4.30
N ALA A 79 5.87 7.08 -5.59
CA ALA A 79 4.50 7.09 -6.09
C ALA A 79 3.74 5.82 -5.68
N LEU A 80 4.34 4.64 -5.85
CA LEU A 80 3.76 3.37 -5.43
C LEU A 80 3.50 3.33 -3.93
N SER A 81 4.44 3.82 -3.11
CA SER A 81 4.29 3.87 -1.65
C SER A 81 3.08 4.69 -1.22
N VAL A 82 2.84 5.85 -1.86
CA VAL A 82 1.64 6.67 -1.58
C VAL A 82 0.36 5.94 -1.96
N LEU A 83 0.35 5.30 -3.13
CA LEU A 83 -0.82 4.52 -3.59
C LEU A 83 -1.13 3.38 -2.62
N ILE A 84 -0.14 2.56 -2.29
CA ILE A 84 -0.32 1.41 -1.39
C ILE A 84 -0.71 1.89 0.01
N PHE A 85 -0.04 2.93 0.53
CA PHE A 85 -0.42 3.51 1.82
C PHE A 85 -1.89 3.93 1.83
N THR A 86 -2.33 4.63 0.77
CA THR A 86 -3.71 5.09 0.67
C THR A 86 -4.71 3.92 0.59
N PHE A 87 -4.40 2.88 -0.19
CA PHE A 87 -5.25 1.69 -0.27
C PHE A 87 -5.35 0.95 1.06
N VAL A 88 -4.21 0.70 1.71
CA VAL A 88 -4.18 -0.03 2.99
C VAL A 88 -4.79 0.79 4.12
N TRP A 89 -4.51 2.09 4.16
CA TRP A 89 -5.08 2.98 5.17
C TRP A 89 -6.59 3.07 5.10
N ASN A 90 -7.15 3.15 3.89
CA ASN A 90 -8.60 3.25 3.67
C ASN A 90 -9.29 1.88 3.64
N ASP A 91 -8.57 0.79 3.88
CA ASP A 91 -9.20 -0.52 3.93
C ASP A 91 -10.11 -0.63 5.16
N PHE A 92 -11.37 -0.74 4.87
CA PHE A 92 -12.41 -0.98 5.85
C PHE A 92 -12.92 -2.42 5.77
N PHE A 93 -13.06 -2.94 4.55
CA PHE A 93 -13.73 -4.21 4.31
C PHE A 93 -12.95 -5.39 4.87
N TRP A 94 -11.65 -5.51 4.54
CA TRP A 94 -10.84 -6.62 5.02
C TRP A 94 -10.50 -6.49 6.50
N ALA A 95 -10.36 -5.27 6.99
CA ALA A 95 -10.27 -5.04 8.42
C ALA A 95 -11.48 -5.59 9.16
N LEU A 96 -12.70 -5.33 8.68
CA LEU A 96 -13.94 -5.83 9.28
C LEU A 96 -14.06 -7.37 9.20
N VAL A 97 -13.57 -7.98 8.12
CA VAL A 97 -13.61 -9.44 7.90
C VAL A 97 -12.59 -10.18 8.77
N LEU A 98 -11.39 -9.61 8.94
CA LEU A 98 -10.24 -10.29 9.55
C LEU A 98 -9.98 -9.90 10.99
N THR A 99 -10.59 -8.82 11.50
CA THR A 99 -10.42 -8.36 12.89
C THR A 99 -11.76 -8.22 13.59
N GLN A 100 -11.81 -8.50 14.91
CA GLN A 100 -13.02 -8.40 15.73
C GLN A 100 -12.78 -7.66 17.05
N GLY A 101 -11.54 -7.50 17.46
CA GLY A 101 -11.18 -6.88 18.74
C GLY A 101 -10.90 -5.39 18.60
N ALA A 102 -11.23 -4.59 19.62
CA ALA A 102 -10.87 -3.17 19.66
C ALA A 102 -9.35 -2.95 19.53
N ASP A 103 -8.54 -3.88 20.05
CA ASP A 103 -7.08 -3.81 20.03
C ASP A 103 -6.46 -4.17 18.67
N THR A 104 -7.23 -4.81 17.78
CA THR A 104 -6.76 -5.27 16.46
C THR A 104 -7.40 -4.52 15.30
N MET A 105 -8.44 -3.76 15.57
CA MET A 105 -9.24 -3.06 14.56
C MET A 105 -8.53 -1.77 14.10
N PRO A 106 -8.27 -1.60 12.79
CA PRO A 106 -7.78 -0.33 12.26
C PRO A 106 -8.72 0.84 12.52
N VAL A 107 -8.17 2.05 12.51
CA VAL A 107 -8.89 3.29 12.81
C VAL A 107 -10.14 3.49 11.94
N THR A 108 -10.05 3.16 10.66
CA THR A 108 -11.16 3.26 9.70
C THR A 108 -12.33 2.34 10.05
N ALA A 109 -12.04 1.11 10.49
CA ALA A 109 -13.04 0.17 10.97
C ALA A 109 -13.54 0.55 12.38
N GLY A 110 -12.65 1.06 13.24
CA GLY A 110 -12.97 1.53 14.58
C GLY A 110 -13.96 2.70 14.59
N ILE A 111 -13.86 3.65 13.67
CA ILE A 111 -14.82 4.76 13.56
C ILE A 111 -16.23 4.25 13.30
N ASN A 112 -16.38 3.20 12.50
CA ASN A 112 -17.69 2.61 12.25
C ASN A 112 -18.32 2.02 13.52
N SER A 113 -17.52 1.55 14.47
CA SER A 113 -18.03 1.02 15.75
C SER A 113 -18.59 2.12 16.66
N LEU A 114 -18.25 3.39 16.42
CA LEU A 114 -18.81 4.54 17.13
C LEU A 114 -20.26 4.84 16.68
N ASN A 115 -20.67 4.29 15.53
CA ASN A 115 -22.06 4.30 15.10
C ASN A 115 -22.80 3.17 15.84
N GLY A 116 -23.33 3.46 17.03
CA GLY A 116 -24.15 2.49 17.76
C GLY A 116 -25.46 2.19 17.00
N GLN A 117 -26.02 1.00 17.22
CA GLN A 117 -27.30 0.60 16.59
C GLN A 117 -28.49 1.48 16.99
N TRP A 118 -28.42 2.12 18.15
CA TRP A 118 -29.54 2.88 18.74
C TRP A 118 -29.21 4.35 18.98
N ILE A 119 -27.93 4.69 19.19
CA ILE A 119 -27.49 6.07 19.47
C ILE A 119 -26.24 6.34 18.68
N THR A 120 -26.30 7.24 17.72
CA THR A 120 -25.14 7.70 16.96
C THR A 120 -24.61 9.00 17.56
N ASN A 121 -23.40 8.95 18.09
CA ASN A 121 -22.72 10.12 18.59
C ASN A 121 -21.96 10.82 17.43
N ASN A 122 -22.69 11.60 16.63
CA ASN A 122 -22.15 12.24 15.42
C ASN A 122 -20.86 13.05 15.66
N HIS A 123 -20.73 13.67 16.85
CA HIS A 123 -19.52 14.43 17.19
C HIS A 123 -18.28 13.56 17.37
N TYR A 124 -18.40 12.35 17.94
CA TYR A 124 -17.28 11.40 18.02
C TYR A 124 -16.91 10.83 16.64
N VAL A 125 -17.91 10.53 15.82
CA VAL A 125 -17.70 10.07 14.43
C VAL A 125 -17.01 11.17 13.62
N ALA A 126 -17.44 12.42 13.73
CA ALA A 126 -16.82 13.53 13.05
C ALA A 126 -15.37 13.76 13.50
N ALA A 127 -15.12 13.75 14.81
CA ALA A 127 -13.76 13.89 15.37
C ALA A 127 -12.84 12.73 14.93
N GLY A 128 -13.34 11.49 15.00
CA GLY A 128 -12.61 10.29 14.54
C GLY A 128 -12.30 10.35 13.04
N SER A 129 -13.24 10.82 12.22
CA SER A 129 -13.05 10.97 10.77
C SER A 129 -11.98 12.01 10.44
N ILE A 130 -11.91 13.12 11.17
CA ILE A 130 -10.84 14.12 11.01
C ILE A 130 -9.48 13.49 11.36
N ILE A 131 -9.38 12.78 12.48
CA ILE A 131 -8.14 12.10 12.89
C ILE A 131 -7.71 11.07 11.85
N ALA A 132 -8.67 10.28 11.33
CA ALA A 132 -8.37 9.28 10.30
C ALA A 132 -7.98 9.88 8.95
N ALA A 133 -8.43 11.09 8.63
CA ALA A 133 -8.05 11.78 7.40
C ALA A 133 -6.63 12.39 7.45
N LEU A 134 -6.10 12.69 8.65
CA LEU A 134 -4.80 13.35 8.80
C LEU A 134 -3.62 12.57 8.17
N PRO A 135 -3.41 11.25 8.44
CA PRO A 135 -2.26 10.54 7.90
C PRO A 135 -2.19 10.50 6.37
N PRO A 136 -3.27 10.22 5.62
CA PRO A 136 -3.24 10.30 4.16
C PRO A 136 -2.96 11.72 3.64
N VAL A 137 -3.53 12.73 4.27
CA VAL A 137 -3.30 14.14 3.90
C VAL A 137 -1.84 14.53 4.13
N VAL A 138 -1.28 14.21 5.30
CA VAL A 138 0.14 14.46 5.61
C VAL A 138 1.04 13.71 4.62
N MET A 139 0.76 12.44 4.38
CA MET A 139 1.52 11.62 3.44
C MET A 139 1.49 12.20 2.03
N PHE A 140 0.33 12.68 1.57
CA PHE A 140 0.19 13.34 0.28
C PHE A 140 1.08 14.60 0.19
N PHE A 141 1.01 15.49 1.18
CA PHE A 141 1.83 16.71 1.18
C PHE A 141 3.33 16.43 1.21
N LEU A 142 3.77 15.42 1.95
CA LEU A 142 5.18 15.02 2.00
C LEU A 142 5.67 14.43 0.67
N MET A 143 4.82 13.69 -0.02
CA MET A 143 5.20 12.90 -1.20
C MET A 143 4.76 13.51 -2.54
N GLN A 144 3.99 14.60 -2.56
CA GLN A 144 3.44 15.21 -3.77
C GLN A 144 4.48 15.48 -4.88
N LYS A 145 5.69 15.90 -4.50
CA LYS A 145 6.79 16.16 -5.46
C LYS A 145 7.18 14.90 -6.25
N HIS A 146 7.21 13.75 -5.58
CA HIS A 146 7.59 12.48 -6.18
C HIS A 146 6.44 11.89 -6.99
N PHE A 147 5.19 12.15 -6.59
CA PHE A 147 4.00 11.70 -7.28
C PHE A 147 3.87 12.35 -8.66
N ILE A 148 4.07 13.67 -8.73
CA ILE A 148 4.03 14.41 -10.01
C ILE A 148 5.14 13.93 -10.95
N ALA A 149 6.37 13.77 -10.44
CA ALA A 149 7.49 13.24 -11.23
C ALA A 149 7.26 11.82 -11.74
N GLY A 150 6.61 10.96 -10.95
CA GLY A 150 6.31 9.58 -11.35
C GLY A 150 5.25 9.47 -12.45
N LEU A 151 4.24 10.34 -12.44
CA LEU A 151 3.17 10.35 -13.45
C LEU A 151 3.65 10.92 -14.80
N THR A 152 4.53 11.92 -14.78
CA THR A 152 5.04 12.56 -16.00
C THR A 152 6.01 11.68 -16.77
N LEU A 153 6.80 10.84 -16.10
CA LEU A 153 7.71 9.88 -16.77
C LEU A 153 6.97 8.80 -17.56
N GLY A 154 5.73 8.48 -17.20
CA GLY A 154 4.90 7.52 -17.92
C GLY A 154 4.12 8.10 -19.12
N SER A 155 4.11 9.42 -19.29
CA SER A 155 3.29 10.12 -20.30
C SER A 155 4.09 10.67 -21.49
N VAL A 156 5.41 10.60 -21.47
CA VAL A 156 6.28 11.00 -22.61
C VAL A 156 6.46 9.81 -23.52
N LYS A 157 5.63 9.76 -24.55
CA LYS A 157 5.87 8.98 -25.77
C LYS A 157 6.56 9.85 -26.79
#